data_b25d45dae3208008cb48787e1c80bc77
#
_entry.id   b25d45dae3208008cb48787e1c80bc77
#
_cell.length_a   1.000
_cell.length_b   1.000
_cell.length_c   1.000
_cell.angle_alpha   90.00
_cell.angle_beta   90.00
_cell.angle_gamma   90.00
#
_symmetry.space_group_name_H-M   'P 1'
#
loop_
_entity.id
_entity.type
_entity.pdbx_description
1 polymer ?
#
loop_
_entity_poly.entity_id
_entity_poly.type
_entity_poly.pdbx_seq_one_letter_code
_entity_poly.pdbx_strand_id
1 'polypeptide(L)'
;WCLGSQYWGRIPHVPDYKARFGILLDMVGGKNATFYYEAFSKQTANNAMKKIWKMADHLGYSNYFIKEDGGQVTDDHVYVNQYRQIPCVDIIHYDTQSNTGFNPTWHTLDDSLENIDKATLQAVGQTVMGVIYNEK
;
A
#
# COMPACT_ATOMS: atom_id res chain seq x y z
N TRP A 1 -15.42 3.86 -9.25
CA TRP A 1 -14.22 3.34 -8.60
C TRP A 1 -13.88 4.18 -7.37
N CYS A 2 -13.47 3.55 -6.24
CA CYS A 2 -13.03 4.24 -5.02
C CYS A 2 -14.04 5.27 -4.47
N LEU A 3 -15.34 4.98 -4.55
CA LEU A 3 -16.38 5.93 -4.15
C LEU A 3 -16.34 6.25 -2.65
N GLY A 4 -15.92 5.30 -1.82
CA GLY A 4 -15.78 5.47 -0.38
C GLY A 4 -14.73 6.52 -0.02
N SER A 5 -13.53 6.40 -0.58
CA SER A 5 -12.44 7.36 -0.35
C SER A 5 -12.73 8.73 -0.96
N GLN A 6 -13.40 8.77 -2.11
CA GLN A 6 -13.87 10.03 -2.69
C GLN A 6 -14.90 10.73 -1.79
N TYR A 7 -15.85 9.98 -1.23
CA TYR A 7 -16.83 10.52 -0.30
C TYR A 7 -16.16 11.01 0.98
N TRP A 8 -15.35 10.14 1.63
CA TRP A 8 -14.63 10.51 2.84
C TRP A 8 -13.68 11.70 2.63
N GLY A 9 -13.04 11.74 1.49
CA GLY A 9 -12.14 12.84 1.14
C GLY A 9 -12.84 14.20 1.08
N ARG A 10 -14.12 14.24 0.65
CA ARG A 10 -14.94 15.45 0.61
C ARG A 10 -15.60 15.75 1.96
N ILE A 11 -16.08 14.69 2.63
CA ILE A 11 -16.86 14.79 3.90
C ILE A 11 -16.20 13.85 4.92
N PRO A 12 -15.07 14.24 5.55
CA PRO A 12 -14.41 13.41 6.52
C PRO A 12 -15.26 13.25 7.78
N HIS A 13 -15.14 12.12 8.45
CA HIS A 13 -15.85 11.79 9.69
C HIS A 13 -15.55 12.76 10.86
N VAL A 14 -14.40 13.44 10.80
CA VAL A 14 -14.02 14.52 11.71
C VAL A 14 -13.75 15.76 10.87
N PRO A 15 -14.44 16.90 11.13
CA PRO A 15 -14.14 18.17 10.47
C PRO A 15 -12.65 18.51 10.62
N ASP A 16 -12.03 19.02 9.56
CA ASP A 16 -10.61 19.40 9.53
C ASP A 16 -9.63 18.26 9.87
N TYR A 17 -10.02 17.01 9.64
CA TYR A 17 -9.16 15.84 9.84
C TYR A 17 -7.82 16.03 9.13
N LYS A 18 -6.74 15.83 9.89
CA LYS A 18 -5.37 15.91 9.41
C LYS A 18 -4.61 14.64 9.80
N ALA A 19 -3.75 14.18 8.92
CA ALA A 19 -2.78 13.13 9.21
C ALA A 19 -1.43 13.52 8.62
N ARG A 20 -0.34 13.01 9.19
CA ARG A 20 1.01 13.21 8.64
C ARG A 20 1.17 12.50 7.31
N PHE A 21 0.63 11.30 7.22
CA PHE A 21 0.52 10.51 6.00
C PHE A 21 -0.54 9.41 6.20
N GLY A 22 -0.93 8.77 5.12
CA GLY A 22 -1.78 7.58 5.09
C GLY A 22 -1.03 6.39 4.52
N ILE A 23 -1.49 5.19 4.85
CA ILE A 23 -1.03 3.93 4.26
C ILE A 23 -2.27 3.17 3.82
N LEU A 24 -2.38 2.92 2.52
CA LEU A 24 -3.33 1.98 1.96
C LEU A 24 -2.68 0.60 1.91
N LEU A 25 -3.43 -0.42 2.23
CA LEU A 25 -3.02 -1.82 2.15
C LEU A 25 -3.95 -2.54 1.18
N ASP A 26 -3.47 -2.83 -0.02
CA ASP A 26 -4.24 -3.55 -1.02
C ASP A 26 -3.50 -4.79 -1.49
N MET A 27 -4.19 -5.93 -1.59
CA MET A 27 -3.64 -7.22 -2.01
C MET A 27 -2.37 -7.65 -1.23
N VAL A 28 -2.30 -7.33 0.07
CA VAL A 28 -1.10 -7.53 0.90
C VAL A 28 -0.98 -8.92 1.50
N GLY A 29 -1.82 -9.85 1.10
CA GLY A 29 -1.86 -11.21 1.67
C GLY A 29 -1.57 -12.32 0.65
N GLY A 30 -1.31 -12.01 -0.60
CA GLY A 30 -1.08 -13.03 -1.63
C GLY A 30 0.20 -13.82 -1.42
N LYS A 31 0.20 -15.08 -1.85
CA LYS A 31 1.42 -15.90 -1.88
C LYS A 31 2.47 -15.26 -2.79
N ASN A 32 3.71 -15.24 -2.33
CA ASN A 32 4.85 -14.67 -3.07
C ASN A 32 4.69 -13.18 -3.43
N ALA A 33 3.82 -12.44 -2.73
CA ALA A 33 3.61 -11.04 -3.00
C ALA A 33 4.89 -10.23 -2.81
N THR A 34 5.11 -9.31 -3.73
CA THR A 34 6.19 -8.31 -3.70
C THR A 34 5.60 -6.92 -3.87
N PHE A 35 6.16 -5.96 -3.15
CA PHE A 35 5.70 -4.58 -3.10
C PHE A 35 6.80 -3.68 -3.66
N TYR A 36 6.50 -2.97 -4.73
CA TYR A 36 7.39 -2.04 -5.41
C TYR A 36 7.00 -0.59 -5.09
N TYR A 37 7.84 0.36 -5.46
CA TYR A 37 7.46 1.77 -5.38
C TYR A 37 6.34 2.06 -6.38
N GLU A 38 5.11 2.20 -5.88
CA GLU A 38 3.97 2.59 -6.71
C GLU A 38 4.17 4.04 -7.17
N ALA A 39 3.91 4.31 -8.45
CA ALA A 39 4.35 5.56 -9.08
C ALA A 39 3.68 6.83 -8.53
N PHE A 40 2.37 6.78 -8.25
CA PHE A 40 1.66 7.92 -7.64
C PHE A 40 2.12 8.14 -6.19
N SER A 41 2.29 7.09 -5.42
CA SER A 41 2.85 7.15 -4.06
C SER A 41 4.25 7.73 -4.05
N LYS A 42 5.09 7.34 -5.01
CA LYS A 42 6.44 7.89 -5.19
C LYS A 42 6.41 9.39 -5.49
N GLN A 43 5.46 9.85 -6.28
CA GLN A 43 5.31 11.25 -6.64
C GLN A 43 4.78 12.10 -5.48
N THR A 44 3.77 11.61 -4.74
CA THR A 44 3.00 12.41 -3.78
C THR A 44 3.33 12.15 -2.32
N ALA A 45 3.87 10.97 -2.00
CA ALA A 45 4.13 10.49 -0.63
C ALA A 45 5.54 9.88 -0.45
N ASN A 46 6.53 10.31 -1.23
CA ASN A 46 7.87 9.73 -1.31
C ASN A 46 8.55 9.55 0.06
N ASN A 47 8.43 10.54 0.95
CA ASN A 47 9.06 10.46 2.27
C ASN A 47 8.43 9.36 3.14
N ALA A 48 7.11 9.24 3.13
CA ALA A 48 6.40 8.17 3.84
C ALA A 48 6.74 6.81 3.22
N MET A 49 6.72 6.70 1.89
CA MET A 49 7.08 5.48 1.19
C MET A 49 8.50 5.00 1.55
N LYS A 50 9.49 5.87 1.46
CA LYS A 50 10.88 5.54 1.84
C LYS A 50 11.01 5.12 3.30
N LYS A 51 10.24 5.74 4.21
CA LYS A 51 10.19 5.37 5.63
C LYS A 51 9.69 3.93 5.79
N ILE A 52 8.63 3.55 5.08
CA ILE A 52 8.05 2.21 5.12
C ILE A 52 9.06 1.16 4.60
N TRP A 53 9.64 1.37 3.41
CA TRP A 53 10.63 0.44 2.85
C TRP A 53 11.90 0.32 3.70
N LYS A 54 12.34 1.41 4.32
CA LYS A 54 13.45 1.38 5.27
C LYS A 54 13.11 0.57 6.53
N MET A 55 11.88 0.67 7.02
CA MET A 55 11.41 -0.15 8.16
C MET A 55 11.36 -1.62 7.80
N ALA A 56 10.85 -1.96 6.61
CA ALA A 56 10.85 -3.32 6.11
C ALA A 56 12.26 -3.92 6.05
N ASP A 57 13.24 -3.17 5.54
CA ASP A 57 14.66 -3.60 5.56
C ASP A 57 15.16 -3.88 6.98
N HIS A 58 14.89 -2.94 7.90
CA HIS A 58 15.32 -3.08 9.29
C HIS A 58 14.77 -4.33 9.95
N LEU A 59 13.57 -4.74 9.57
CA LEU A 59 12.88 -5.94 10.07
C LEU A 59 13.24 -7.22 9.30
N GLY A 60 14.07 -7.13 8.25
CA GLY A 60 14.49 -8.27 7.43
C GLY A 60 13.51 -8.68 6.33
N TYR A 61 12.62 -7.75 5.92
CA TYR A 61 11.58 -7.99 4.89
C TYR A 61 11.92 -7.41 3.51
N SER A 62 13.20 -7.22 3.20
CA SER A 62 13.65 -6.67 1.91
C SER A 62 13.25 -7.53 0.71
N ASN A 63 13.00 -8.82 0.91
CA ASN A 63 12.51 -9.74 -0.11
C ASN A 63 11.02 -9.53 -0.46
N TYR A 64 10.25 -8.88 0.39
CA TYR A 64 8.87 -8.45 0.11
C TYR A 64 8.81 -7.02 -0.40
N PHE A 65 9.59 -6.11 0.16
CA PHE A 65 9.59 -4.68 -0.14
C PHE A 65 10.75 -4.32 -1.06
N ILE A 66 10.50 -4.40 -2.35
CA ILE A 66 11.51 -4.21 -3.41
C ILE A 66 11.72 -2.71 -3.66
N LYS A 67 12.98 -2.26 -3.68
CA LYS A 67 13.34 -0.84 -3.87
C LYS A 67 13.50 -0.47 -5.35
N GLU A 68 12.54 -0.88 -6.15
CA GLU A 68 12.47 -0.59 -7.57
C GLU A 68 11.13 0.03 -7.92
N ASP A 69 11.05 0.66 -9.07
CA ASP A 69 9.82 1.27 -9.55
C ASP A 69 8.84 0.20 -10.00
N GLY A 70 7.62 0.28 -9.50
CA GLY A 70 6.48 -0.50 -9.94
C GLY A 70 5.59 0.28 -10.90
N GLY A 71 4.40 -0.25 -11.16
CA GLY A 71 3.38 0.40 -11.98
C GLY A 71 2.71 1.58 -11.27
N GLN A 72 1.87 2.29 -12.02
CA GLN A 72 0.95 3.28 -11.46
C GLN A 72 -0.42 2.65 -11.31
N VAL A 73 -1.01 2.82 -10.12
CA VAL A 73 -2.35 2.30 -9.81
C VAL A 73 -3.27 3.46 -9.42
N THR A 74 -4.52 3.40 -9.85
CA THR A 74 -5.57 4.31 -9.38
C THR A 74 -6.37 3.60 -8.30
N ASP A 75 -6.11 3.97 -7.04
CA ASP A 75 -6.81 3.41 -5.89
C ASP A 75 -7.12 4.49 -4.85
N ASP A 76 -7.62 4.12 -3.69
CA ASP A 76 -8.10 5.00 -2.62
C ASP A 76 -7.06 6.04 -2.19
N HIS A 77 -5.76 5.70 -2.21
CA HIS A 77 -4.66 6.62 -1.88
C HIS A 77 -4.62 7.88 -2.76
N VAL A 78 -5.00 7.74 -4.04
CA VAL A 78 -5.07 8.87 -4.98
C VAL A 78 -6.08 9.90 -4.49
N TYR A 79 -7.27 9.45 -4.12
CA TYR A 79 -8.36 10.33 -3.69
C TYR A 79 -8.15 10.92 -2.29
N VAL A 80 -7.54 10.16 -1.38
CA VAL A 80 -7.10 10.68 -0.07
C VAL A 80 -6.11 11.83 -0.26
N ASN A 81 -5.13 11.65 -1.11
CA ASN A 81 -4.17 12.70 -1.43
C ASN A 81 -4.85 13.91 -2.11
N GLN A 82 -5.66 13.65 -3.13
CA GLN A 82 -6.30 14.70 -3.95
C GLN A 82 -7.25 15.59 -3.13
N TYR A 83 -8.11 14.99 -2.31
CA TYR A 83 -9.14 15.74 -1.58
C TYR A 83 -8.68 16.22 -0.20
N ARG A 84 -7.78 15.52 0.45
CA ARG A 84 -7.32 15.86 1.82
C ARG A 84 -5.89 16.38 1.88
N GLN A 85 -5.14 16.29 0.79
CA GLN A 85 -3.72 16.63 0.75
C GLN A 85 -2.91 15.86 1.81
N ILE A 86 -3.36 14.65 2.14
CA ILE A 86 -2.65 13.72 3.01
C ILE A 86 -1.78 12.84 2.12
N PRO A 87 -0.43 12.89 2.25
CA PRO A 87 0.45 12.00 1.51
C PRO A 87 0.08 10.55 1.83
N CYS A 88 -0.48 9.81 0.89
CA CYS A 88 -0.95 8.45 1.11
C CYS A 88 -0.16 7.48 0.22
N VAL A 89 0.44 6.48 0.87
CA VAL A 89 1.22 5.42 0.20
C VAL A 89 0.33 4.22 0.00
N ASP A 90 0.39 3.66 -1.18
CA ASP A 90 -0.21 2.37 -1.49
C ASP A 90 0.85 1.26 -1.37
N ILE A 91 0.65 0.33 -0.45
CA ILE A 91 1.38 -0.93 -0.38
C ILE A 91 0.53 -1.95 -1.11
N ILE A 92 0.84 -2.17 -2.37
CA ILE A 92 0.08 -3.05 -3.26
C ILE A 92 1.00 -4.11 -3.88
N HIS A 93 0.49 -5.33 -3.97
CA HIS A 93 1.20 -6.40 -4.66
C HIS A 93 1.39 -6.05 -6.14
N TYR A 94 2.63 -6.05 -6.59
CA TYR A 94 2.99 -5.88 -8.00
C TYR A 94 3.70 -7.12 -8.52
N ASP A 95 3.08 -7.81 -9.48
CA ASP A 95 3.62 -9.01 -10.12
C ASP A 95 4.25 -8.64 -11.47
N THR A 96 5.59 -8.64 -11.52
CA THR A 96 6.36 -8.32 -12.73
C THR A 96 6.21 -9.34 -13.85
N GLN A 97 5.66 -10.52 -13.57
CA GLN A 97 5.41 -11.58 -14.55
C GLN A 97 3.98 -11.56 -15.10
N SER A 98 3.10 -10.79 -14.47
CA SER A 98 1.71 -10.63 -14.91
C SER A 98 1.58 -9.55 -15.98
N ASN A 99 0.75 -9.78 -16.98
CA ASN A 99 0.44 -8.78 -18.00
C ASN A 99 -0.33 -7.57 -17.45
N THR A 100 -0.99 -7.72 -16.31
CA THR A 100 -1.75 -6.66 -15.63
C THR A 100 -0.95 -5.96 -14.54
N GLY A 101 0.18 -6.55 -14.11
CA GLY A 101 0.91 -6.15 -12.92
C GLY A 101 0.28 -6.61 -11.61
N PHE A 102 -0.89 -7.27 -11.65
CA PHE A 102 -1.60 -7.77 -10.47
C PHE A 102 -1.47 -9.28 -10.31
N ASN A 103 -1.71 -9.76 -9.10
CA ASN A 103 -1.77 -11.19 -8.80
C ASN A 103 -2.75 -11.89 -9.77
N PRO A 104 -2.39 -13.07 -10.32
CA PRO A 104 -3.26 -13.83 -11.21
C PRO A 104 -4.65 -14.17 -10.64
N THR A 105 -4.79 -14.22 -9.32
CA THR A 105 -6.10 -14.47 -8.66
C THR A 105 -6.98 -13.22 -8.57
N TRP A 106 -6.42 -12.04 -8.86
CA TRP A 106 -7.14 -10.77 -8.78
C TRP A 106 -8.43 -10.78 -9.62
N HIS A 107 -9.55 -10.47 -8.98
CA HIS A 107 -10.89 -10.47 -9.59
C HIS A 107 -11.33 -11.80 -10.20
N THR A 108 -10.84 -12.92 -9.65
CA THR A 108 -11.25 -14.28 -10.02
C THR A 108 -11.86 -15.04 -8.84
N LEU A 109 -12.44 -16.22 -9.12
CA LEU A 109 -12.94 -17.13 -8.06
C LEU A 109 -11.79 -17.76 -7.23
N ASP A 110 -10.57 -17.68 -7.71
CA ASP A 110 -9.38 -18.15 -7.01
C ASP A 110 -8.84 -17.12 -5.99
N ASP A 111 -9.46 -15.94 -5.87
CA ASP A 111 -9.20 -15.01 -4.79
C ASP A 111 -9.84 -15.52 -3.48
N SER A 112 -9.18 -16.50 -2.89
CA SER A 112 -9.68 -17.29 -1.76
C SER A 112 -8.63 -17.40 -0.66
N LEU A 113 -9.05 -17.85 0.54
CA LEU A 113 -8.17 -18.05 1.68
C LEU A 113 -6.98 -18.98 1.39
N GLU A 114 -7.14 -19.92 0.46
CA GLU A 114 -6.08 -20.85 0.06
C GLU A 114 -4.90 -20.15 -0.62
N ASN A 115 -5.14 -18.96 -1.20
CA ASN A 115 -4.13 -18.14 -1.83
C ASN A 115 -3.57 -17.04 -0.94
N ILE A 116 -3.99 -16.98 0.32
CA ILE A 116 -3.43 -16.10 1.34
C ILE A 116 -2.22 -16.75 2.03
N ASP A 117 -1.14 -15.99 2.15
CA ASP A 117 0.07 -16.37 2.87
C ASP A 117 0.23 -15.55 4.16
N LYS A 118 0.28 -16.26 5.28
CA LYS A 118 0.45 -15.63 6.60
C LYS A 118 1.80 -14.92 6.74
N ALA A 119 2.85 -15.42 6.08
CA ALA A 119 4.17 -14.79 6.14
C ALA A 119 4.16 -13.43 5.42
N THR A 120 3.46 -13.32 4.29
CA THR A 120 3.25 -12.03 3.61
C THR A 120 2.49 -11.06 4.49
N LEU A 121 1.36 -11.49 5.09
CA LEU A 121 0.58 -10.65 6.01
C LEU A 121 1.41 -10.21 7.23
N GLN A 122 2.25 -11.10 7.76
CA GLN A 122 3.15 -10.79 8.87
C GLN A 122 4.19 -9.73 8.47
N ALA A 123 4.82 -9.89 7.31
CA ALA A 123 5.83 -8.94 6.82
C ALA A 123 5.25 -7.53 6.69
N VAL A 124 4.06 -7.41 6.08
CA VAL A 124 3.37 -6.13 5.94
C VAL A 124 2.92 -5.59 7.29
N GLY A 125 2.25 -6.40 8.09
CA GLY A 125 1.73 -5.98 9.40
C GLY A 125 2.83 -5.50 10.34
N GLN A 126 3.94 -6.22 10.47
CA GLN A 126 5.07 -5.81 11.30
C GLN A 126 5.75 -4.55 10.77
N THR A 127 5.88 -4.41 9.46
CA THR A 127 6.43 -3.20 8.85
C THR A 127 5.58 -1.97 9.16
N VAL A 128 4.27 -2.06 8.95
CA VAL A 128 3.32 -0.96 9.21
C VAL A 128 3.29 -0.60 10.69
N MET A 129 3.21 -1.59 11.59
CA MET A 129 3.26 -1.35 13.03
C MET A 129 4.60 -0.70 13.42
N GLY A 130 5.72 -1.19 12.88
CA GLY A 130 7.03 -0.59 13.12
C GLY A 130 7.08 0.89 12.71
N VAL A 131 6.49 1.24 11.58
CA VAL A 131 6.38 2.65 11.13
C VAL A 131 5.53 3.47 12.10
N ILE A 132 4.33 2.98 12.45
CA ILE A 132 3.37 3.73 13.29
C ILE A 132 3.95 3.98 14.69
N TYR A 133 4.52 2.97 15.34
CA TYR A 133 5.05 3.10 16.70
C TYR A 133 6.38 3.88 16.78
N ASN A 134 7.10 4.04 15.68
CA ASN A 134 8.31 4.87 15.61
C ASN A 134 8.04 6.27 15.02
N GLU A 135 6.81 6.61 14.68
CA GLU A 135 6.44 7.94 14.22
C GLU A 135 6.46 8.93 15.40
N LYS A 136 7.30 9.98 15.28
CA LYS A 136 7.50 11.01 16.30
C LYS A 136 6.96 12.36 15.86
#